data_030a4e390b0369e746d07ee0e046e00a
#
_entry.id   030a4e390b0369e746d07ee0e046e00a
#
_cell.length_a   1.000
_cell.length_b   1.000
_cell.length_c   1.000
_cell.angle_alpha   90.00
_cell.angle_beta   90.00
_cell.angle_gamma   90.00
#
_symmetry.space_group_name_H-M   'P 1'
#
loop_
_entity.id
_entity.type
_entity.pdbx_description
1 polymer ?
#
loop_
_entity_poly.entity_id
_entity_poly.type
_entity_poly.pdbx_seq_one_letter_code
_entity_poly.pdbx_strand_id
1 'polypeptide(L)'
;MALGLFWASICLCIFITFLAADIMGLFSRKNHFDVHGRTILLTGGSQGMGRGLAKLLAEKGANIVIVARNQQKLDEALSYISSAAKNPQTQRFHAISADMTKPEENARILSETTAWNNGNPPDIVWANAGVSIPTLFVDTPLETLRSQMDINYWAATYLAHATLRLWLKPAPSKPDEPKEASAPAQQRHFIMTSSVVSFCGLAGYAPYSPAKSALRSLADTLRSELNMYNAYRRSHPTAGPSTDIQIHCVVPGTITSPGHSQEQELKHPVTKVLEESDPAQTEDEVARASVKGLERGEYLITTQWLGNLMRVGMLGGSPRNNWFLDTVLSWIVSFAWLFIGPDMEGKVWDWGKKNEVKLPS
;
A
#
# COMPACT_ATOMS: atom_id res chain seq x y z
N MET A 1 20.66 17.51 -42.68
CA MET A 1 20.13 18.10 -41.43
C MET A 1 18.61 18.18 -41.42
N ALA A 2 17.93 18.75 -42.41
CA ALA A 2 16.47 18.92 -42.46
C ALA A 2 15.68 17.57 -42.41
N LEU A 3 16.15 16.53 -43.11
CA LEU A 3 15.51 15.21 -43.11
C LEU A 3 15.56 14.51 -41.73
N GLY A 4 16.65 14.67 -40.99
CA GLY A 4 16.78 14.14 -39.61
C GLY A 4 15.85 14.83 -38.62
N LEU A 5 15.70 16.16 -38.71
CA LEU A 5 14.77 16.94 -37.91
C LEU A 5 13.30 16.58 -38.22
N PHE A 6 12.98 16.33 -39.48
CA PHE A 6 11.65 15.89 -39.91
C PHE A 6 11.27 14.54 -39.28
N TRP A 7 12.15 13.55 -39.37
CA TRP A 7 11.90 12.23 -38.75
C TRP A 7 11.86 12.29 -37.24
N ALA A 8 12.71 13.12 -36.60
CA ALA A 8 12.68 13.32 -35.14
C ALA A 8 11.34 13.93 -34.70
N SER A 9 10.80 14.89 -35.46
CA SER A 9 9.49 15.51 -35.17
C SER A 9 8.33 14.50 -35.32
N ILE A 10 8.37 13.65 -36.36
CA ILE A 10 7.36 12.60 -36.53
C ILE A 10 7.43 11.60 -35.39
N CYS A 11 8.62 11.12 -35.02
CA CYS A 11 8.78 10.20 -33.89
C CYS A 11 8.28 10.81 -32.58
N LEU A 12 8.54 12.09 -32.35
CA LEU A 12 8.06 12.84 -31.18
C LEU A 12 6.53 12.96 -31.18
N CYS A 13 5.92 13.29 -32.30
CA CYS A 13 4.46 13.37 -32.42
C CYS A 13 3.80 12.00 -32.18
N ILE A 14 4.31 10.94 -32.79
CA ILE A 14 3.85 9.58 -32.56
C ILE A 14 3.98 9.21 -31.09
N PHE A 15 5.12 9.51 -30.47
CA PHE A 15 5.38 9.24 -29.06
C PHE A 15 4.39 9.99 -28.16
N ILE A 16 4.17 11.30 -28.39
CA ILE A 16 3.20 12.12 -27.63
C ILE A 16 1.79 11.57 -27.80
N THR A 17 1.42 11.14 -29.01
CA THR A 17 0.09 10.57 -29.29
C THR A 17 -0.10 9.24 -28.54
N PHE A 18 0.89 8.34 -28.56
CA PHE A 18 0.84 7.09 -27.80
C PHE A 18 0.78 7.34 -26.30
N LEU A 19 1.56 8.29 -25.80
CA LEU A 19 1.58 8.68 -24.39
C LEU A 19 0.21 9.25 -23.96
N ALA A 20 -0.37 10.14 -24.79
CA ALA A 20 -1.70 10.69 -24.54
C ALA A 20 -2.78 9.58 -24.56
N ALA A 21 -2.73 8.66 -25.52
CA ALA A 21 -3.65 7.53 -25.62
C ALA A 21 -3.54 6.59 -24.39
N ASP A 22 -2.32 6.34 -23.89
CA ASP A 22 -2.10 5.54 -22.68
C ASP A 22 -2.60 6.25 -21.42
N ILE A 23 -2.35 7.55 -21.29
CA ILE A 23 -2.84 8.39 -20.18
C ILE A 23 -4.37 8.46 -20.19
N MET A 24 -4.99 8.58 -21.35
CA MET A 24 -6.45 8.60 -21.52
C MET A 24 -7.09 7.22 -21.34
N GLY A 25 -6.32 6.15 -21.18
CA GLY A 25 -6.85 4.80 -21.00
C GLY A 25 -7.54 4.23 -22.22
N LEU A 26 -7.19 4.70 -23.43
CA LEU A 26 -7.77 4.22 -24.70
C LEU A 26 -7.37 2.79 -25.04
N PHE A 27 -6.28 2.29 -24.43
CA PHE A 27 -5.96 0.87 -24.48
C PHE A 27 -6.69 0.18 -23.35
N SER A 28 -7.64 -0.71 -23.66
CA SER A 28 -8.33 -1.56 -22.68
C SER A 28 -7.29 -2.37 -21.90
N ARG A 29 -6.98 -1.95 -20.67
CA ARG A 29 -6.05 -2.67 -19.82
C ARG A 29 -6.79 -3.83 -19.14
N LYS A 30 -6.21 -5.01 -19.19
CA LYS A 30 -6.66 -6.15 -18.39
C LYS A 30 -6.73 -5.73 -16.92
N ASN A 31 -7.86 -6.01 -16.26
CA ASN A 31 -7.94 -5.85 -14.80
C ASN A 31 -7.05 -6.90 -14.13
N HIS A 32 -6.00 -6.43 -13.44
CA HIS A 32 -5.05 -7.29 -12.71
C HIS A 32 -5.48 -7.58 -11.28
N PHE A 33 -6.56 -6.95 -10.80
CA PHE A 33 -7.02 -7.05 -9.42
C PHE A 33 -8.54 -7.23 -9.37
N ASP A 34 -9.04 -8.31 -9.99
CA ASP A 34 -10.44 -8.69 -9.84
C ASP A 34 -10.66 -9.29 -8.46
N VAL A 35 -11.61 -8.74 -7.70
CA VAL A 35 -11.92 -9.13 -6.33
C VAL A 35 -13.28 -9.80 -6.17
N HIS A 36 -14.05 -9.93 -7.26
CA HIS A 36 -15.38 -10.51 -7.20
C HIS A 36 -15.35 -11.96 -6.68
N GLY A 37 -16.09 -12.23 -5.61
CA GLY A 37 -16.16 -13.54 -4.96
C GLY A 37 -14.94 -13.92 -4.12
N ARG A 38 -13.87 -13.12 -4.13
CA ARG A 38 -12.63 -13.40 -3.40
C ARG A 38 -12.71 -13.00 -1.94
N THR A 39 -11.95 -13.67 -1.09
CA THR A 39 -11.83 -13.37 0.33
C THR A 39 -10.63 -12.48 0.60
N ILE A 40 -10.88 -11.34 1.23
CA ILE A 40 -9.88 -10.32 1.57
C ILE A 40 -9.75 -10.22 3.08
N LEU A 41 -8.54 -10.38 3.60
CA LEU A 41 -8.16 -10.07 4.98
C LEU A 41 -7.51 -8.69 5.02
N LEU A 42 -8.13 -7.72 5.71
CA LEU A 42 -7.68 -6.33 5.79
C LEU A 42 -7.43 -5.91 7.24
N THR A 43 -6.20 -5.56 7.58
CA THR A 43 -5.88 -5.02 8.91
C THR A 43 -6.06 -3.50 8.97
N GLY A 44 -6.44 -2.98 10.15
CA GLY A 44 -6.78 -1.57 10.31
C GLY A 44 -8.10 -1.18 9.62
N GLY A 45 -9.05 -2.13 9.50
CA GLY A 45 -10.30 -1.97 8.76
C GLY A 45 -11.41 -1.20 9.48
N SER A 46 -11.20 -0.77 10.73
CA SER A 46 -12.26 -0.15 11.54
C SER A 46 -12.45 1.36 11.32
N GLN A 47 -11.50 2.05 10.71
CA GLN A 47 -11.56 3.49 10.45
C GLN A 47 -10.61 3.91 9.33
N GLY A 48 -10.74 5.17 8.86
CA GLY A 48 -9.83 5.79 7.91
C GLY A 48 -9.74 5.00 6.60
N MET A 49 -8.56 5.01 5.98
CA MET A 49 -8.31 4.33 4.71
C MET A 49 -8.80 2.87 4.70
N GLY A 50 -8.58 2.12 5.79
CA GLY A 50 -8.98 0.71 5.86
C GLY A 50 -10.49 0.52 5.76
N ARG A 51 -11.29 1.38 6.40
CA ARG A 51 -12.75 1.35 6.31
C ARG A 51 -13.22 1.71 4.89
N GLY A 52 -12.64 2.75 4.28
CA GLY A 52 -12.91 3.13 2.89
C GLY A 52 -12.56 2.03 1.88
N LEU A 53 -11.40 1.37 2.07
CA LEU A 53 -11.00 0.22 1.26
C LEU A 53 -11.98 -0.94 1.39
N ALA A 54 -12.33 -1.34 2.62
CA ALA A 54 -13.24 -2.46 2.85
C ALA A 54 -14.62 -2.22 2.24
N LYS A 55 -15.14 -0.98 2.34
CA LYS A 55 -16.39 -0.57 1.68
C LYS A 55 -16.29 -0.72 0.15
N LEU A 56 -15.27 -0.12 -0.48
CA LEU A 56 -15.09 -0.17 -1.94
C LEU A 56 -14.93 -1.62 -2.44
N LEU A 57 -14.21 -2.46 -1.70
CA LEU A 57 -14.02 -3.85 -2.05
C LEU A 57 -15.32 -4.67 -1.89
N ALA A 58 -16.17 -4.33 -0.91
CA ALA A 58 -17.52 -4.88 -0.79
C ALA A 58 -18.41 -4.48 -1.97
N GLU A 59 -18.38 -3.20 -2.40
CA GLU A 59 -19.05 -2.71 -3.61
C GLU A 59 -18.60 -3.44 -4.88
N LYS A 60 -17.36 -3.95 -4.91
CA LYS A 60 -16.80 -4.75 -6.01
C LYS A 60 -17.10 -6.26 -5.89
N GLY A 61 -17.78 -6.70 -4.84
CA GLY A 61 -18.24 -8.09 -4.70
C GLY A 61 -17.31 -9.00 -3.90
N ALA A 62 -16.34 -8.47 -3.15
CA ALA A 62 -15.46 -9.28 -2.30
C ALA A 62 -16.13 -9.72 -0.99
N ASN A 63 -15.69 -10.84 -0.43
CA ASN A 63 -15.90 -11.22 0.97
C ASN A 63 -14.82 -10.56 1.82
N ILE A 64 -15.20 -9.94 2.94
CA ILE A 64 -14.29 -9.07 3.70
C ILE A 64 -14.14 -9.56 5.14
N VAL A 65 -12.90 -9.73 5.56
CA VAL A 65 -12.52 -9.91 6.97
C VAL A 65 -11.73 -8.67 7.39
N ILE A 66 -12.25 -7.91 8.34
CA ILE A 66 -11.55 -6.74 8.89
C ILE A 66 -10.94 -7.06 10.25
N VAL A 67 -9.75 -6.49 10.50
CA VAL A 67 -9.03 -6.68 11.77
C VAL A 67 -8.68 -5.34 12.38
N ALA A 68 -8.97 -5.15 13.68
CA ALA A 68 -8.52 -4.02 14.48
C ALA A 68 -8.57 -4.38 15.98
N ARG A 69 -8.09 -3.51 16.87
CA ARG A 69 -8.07 -3.78 18.32
C ARG A 69 -9.40 -3.53 19.03
N ASN A 70 -10.14 -2.53 18.58
CA ASN A 70 -11.37 -2.10 19.25
C ASN A 70 -12.59 -2.78 18.65
N GLN A 71 -13.24 -3.65 19.43
CA GLN A 71 -14.40 -4.44 18.99
C GLN A 71 -15.59 -3.55 18.59
N GLN A 72 -15.94 -2.54 19.38
CA GLN A 72 -17.07 -1.65 19.08
C GLN A 72 -16.86 -0.96 17.72
N LYS A 73 -15.66 -0.40 17.45
CA LYS A 73 -15.36 0.21 16.16
C LYS A 73 -15.36 -0.79 15.00
N LEU A 74 -15.02 -2.06 15.28
CA LEU A 74 -15.11 -3.13 14.29
C LEU A 74 -16.58 -3.43 13.94
N ASP A 75 -17.47 -3.51 14.92
CA ASP A 75 -18.89 -3.80 14.72
C ASP A 75 -19.58 -2.67 13.93
N GLU A 76 -19.29 -1.41 14.26
CA GLU A 76 -19.73 -0.23 13.51
C GLU A 76 -19.22 -0.25 12.07
N ALA A 77 -17.94 -0.53 11.87
CA ALA A 77 -17.34 -0.61 10.54
C ALA A 77 -17.91 -1.79 9.73
N LEU A 78 -18.11 -2.94 10.34
CA LEU A 78 -18.68 -4.11 9.68
C LEU A 78 -20.10 -3.85 9.18
N SER A 79 -20.93 -3.17 9.99
CA SER A 79 -22.28 -2.75 9.59
C SER A 79 -22.22 -1.79 8.39
N TYR A 80 -21.33 -0.80 8.43
CA TYR A 80 -21.12 0.16 7.34
C TYR A 80 -20.64 -0.51 6.05
N ILE A 81 -19.68 -1.45 6.14
CA ILE A 81 -19.11 -2.16 5.01
C ILE A 81 -20.13 -3.11 4.39
N SER A 82 -20.86 -3.87 5.21
CA SER A 82 -21.86 -4.82 4.73
C SER A 82 -23.06 -4.14 4.05
N SER A 83 -23.41 -2.93 4.46
CA SER A 83 -24.46 -2.15 3.80
C SER A 83 -24.11 -1.73 2.37
N ALA A 84 -22.81 -1.72 2.02
CA ALA A 84 -22.29 -1.40 0.69
C ALA A 84 -22.08 -2.66 -0.19
N ALA A 85 -22.52 -3.83 0.25
CA ALA A 85 -22.35 -5.09 -0.47
C ALA A 85 -23.01 -5.04 -1.85
N LYS A 86 -22.25 -5.44 -2.90
CA LYS A 86 -22.78 -5.58 -4.26
C LYS A 86 -23.86 -6.66 -4.35
N ASN A 87 -23.64 -7.76 -3.64
CA ASN A 87 -24.53 -8.93 -3.59
C ASN A 87 -24.77 -9.33 -2.12
N PRO A 88 -25.68 -8.65 -1.39
CA PRO A 88 -25.87 -8.86 0.04
C PRO A 88 -26.23 -10.29 0.47
N GLN A 89 -26.80 -11.08 -0.45
CA GLN A 89 -27.20 -12.47 -0.17
C GLN A 89 -26.06 -13.49 -0.25
N THR A 90 -24.96 -13.15 -0.93
CA THR A 90 -23.87 -14.10 -1.17
C THR A 90 -22.54 -13.65 -0.59
N GLN A 91 -22.34 -12.34 -0.42
CA GLN A 91 -21.12 -11.81 0.20
C GLN A 91 -21.14 -12.04 1.71
N ARG A 92 -19.96 -12.31 2.24
CA ARG A 92 -19.77 -12.56 3.66
C ARG A 92 -18.84 -11.54 4.28
N PHE A 93 -19.11 -11.16 5.53
CA PHE A 93 -18.36 -10.15 6.26
C PHE A 93 -18.03 -10.69 7.65
N HIS A 94 -16.81 -10.44 8.12
CA HIS A 94 -16.36 -10.88 9.45
C HIS A 94 -15.43 -9.84 10.06
N ALA A 95 -15.41 -9.78 11.39
CA ALA A 95 -14.56 -8.89 12.15
C ALA A 95 -13.78 -9.67 13.21
N ILE A 96 -12.48 -9.43 13.30
CA ILE A 96 -11.60 -10.10 14.25
C ILE A 96 -10.89 -9.04 15.09
N SER A 97 -11.10 -9.10 16.42
CA SER A 97 -10.34 -8.25 17.34
C SER A 97 -8.95 -8.84 17.59
N ALA A 98 -7.89 -8.07 17.23
CA ALA A 98 -6.49 -8.50 17.41
C ALA A 98 -5.53 -7.32 17.52
N ASP A 99 -4.45 -7.53 18.27
CA ASP A 99 -3.29 -6.64 18.31
C ASP A 99 -2.22 -7.16 17.34
N MET A 100 -2.10 -6.50 16.20
CA MET A 100 -1.19 -6.90 15.12
C MET A 100 0.30 -6.80 15.49
N THR A 101 0.65 -6.11 16.58
CA THR A 101 2.04 -6.02 17.07
C THR A 101 2.53 -7.32 17.72
N LYS A 102 1.61 -8.26 17.94
CA LYS A 102 1.90 -9.57 18.53
C LYS A 102 2.03 -10.64 17.45
N PRO A 103 3.18 -11.34 17.33
CA PRO A 103 3.40 -12.34 16.29
C PRO A 103 2.36 -13.47 16.28
N GLU A 104 1.94 -13.93 17.46
CA GLU A 104 0.96 -15.01 17.64
C GLU A 104 -0.43 -14.64 17.11
N GLU A 105 -0.84 -13.37 17.24
CA GLU A 105 -2.10 -12.88 16.73
C GLU A 105 -2.16 -12.96 15.19
N ASN A 106 -1.05 -12.75 14.50
CA ASN A 106 -1.00 -12.84 13.06
C ASN A 106 -1.26 -14.26 12.54
N ALA A 107 -0.78 -15.28 13.25
CA ALA A 107 -1.09 -16.68 12.94
C ALA A 107 -2.55 -17.01 13.26
N ARG A 108 -3.07 -16.51 14.40
CA ARG A 108 -4.46 -16.74 14.85
C ARG A 108 -5.46 -16.17 13.82
N ILE A 109 -5.30 -14.90 13.40
CA ILE A 109 -6.24 -14.28 12.47
C ILE A 109 -6.25 -14.97 11.10
N LEU A 110 -5.11 -15.48 10.63
CA LEU A 110 -5.04 -16.25 9.38
C LEU A 110 -5.76 -17.60 9.53
N SER A 111 -5.59 -18.28 10.66
CA SER A 111 -6.28 -19.53 10.95
C SER A 111 -7.79 -19.31 11.05
N GLU A 112 -8.24 -18.29 11.77
CA GLU A 112 -9.65 -17.93 11.92
C GLU A 112 -10.27 -17.52 10.58
N THR A 113 -9.58 -16.69 9.80
CA THR A 113 -10.01 -16.32 8.45
C THR A 113 -10.14 -17.55 7.55
N THR A 114 -9.18 -18.47 7.61
CA THR A 114 -9.20 -19.71 6.83
C THR A 114 -10.38 -20.60 7.21
N ALA A 115 -10.63 -20.76 8.51
CA ALA A 115 -11.78 -21.52 9.00
C ALA A 115 -13.11 -20.89 8.56
N TRP A 116 -13.24 -19.57 8.70
CA TRP A 116 -14.40 -18.80 8.25
C TRP A 116 -14.60 -18.89 6.73
N ASN A 117 -13.51 -19.00 5.96
CA ASN A 117 -13.52 -19.15 4.50
C ASN A 117 -13.58 -20.62 4.04
N ASN A 118 -14.28 -21.47 4.79
CA ASN A 118 -14.49 -22.88 4.45
C ASN A 118 -13.18 -23.67 4.26
N GLY A 119 -12.17 -23.40 5.07
CA GLY A 119 -10.85 -24.03 5.00
C GLY A 119 -9.90 -23.47 3.94
N ASN A 120 -10.33 -22.48 3.16
CA ASN A 120 -9.48 -21.84 2.15
C ASN A 120 -8.77 -20.62 2.73
N PRO A 121 -7.45 -20.49 2.54
CA PRO A 121 -6.74 -19.27 2.91
C PRO A 121 -7.32 -18.03 2.20
N PRO A 122 -7.21 -16.82 2.77
CA PRO A 122 -7.61 -15.61 2.08
C PRO A 122 -6.86 -15.46 0.75
N ASP A 123 -7.53 -14.95 -0.28
CA ASP A 123 -6.94 -14.71 -1.61
C ASP A 123 -6.11 -13.45 -1.64
N ILE A 124 -6.49 -12.47 -0.83
CA ILE A 124 -5.86 -11.17 -0.74
C ILE A 124 -5.66 -10.85 0.74
N VAL A 125 -4.44 -10.41 1.07
CA VAL A 125 -4.12 -9.92 2.42
C VAL A 125 -3.59 -8.49 2.30
N TRP A 126 -4.24 -7.57 3.00
CA TRP A 126 -3.85 -6.16 3.01
C TRP A 126 -3.40 -5.74 4.41
N ALA A 127 -2.09 -5.63 4.60
CA ALA A 127 -1.46 -5.09 5.80
C ALA A 127 -1.56 -3.54 5.78
N ASN A 128 -2.67 -3.03 6.34
CA ASN A 128 -2.98 -1.60 6.33
C ASN A 128 -2.91 -0.97 7.73
N ALA A 129 -2.93 -1.76 8.80
CA ALA A 129 -2.84 -1.24 10.17
C ALA A 129 -1.57 -0.38 10.35
N GLY A 130 -1.74 0.80 10.93
CA GLY A 130 -0.66 1.75 11.19
C GLY A 130 -1.19 2.99 11.91
N VAL A 131 -0.28 3.74 12.54
CA VAL A 131 -0.58 5.00 13.21
C VAL A 131 0.64 5.92 13.13
N SER A 132 0.42 7.22 12.98
CA SER A 132 1.47 8.23 13.00
C SER A 132 1.45 8.99 14.33
N ILE A 133 2.63 9.16 14.94
CA ILE A 133 2.87 10.03 16.11
C ILE A 133 3.99 11.00 15.71
N PRO A 134 3.66 12.14 15.09
CA PRO A 134 4.66 13.09 14.59
C PRO A 134 5.16 13.99 15.72
N THR A 135 6.37 13.71 16.17
CA THR A 135 7.08 14.49 17.18
C THR A 135 8.54 14.67 16.77
N LEU A 136 9.23 15.70 17.27
CA LEU A 136 10.66 15.86 17.06
C LEU A 136 11.41 14.71 17.73
N PHE A 137 12.51 14.27 17.14
CA PHE A 137 13.26 13.09 17.61
C PHE A 137 13.69 13.20 19.07
N VAL A 138 14.24 14.35 19.46
CA VAL A 138 14.75 14.59 20.82
C VAL A 138 13.66 14.64 21.88
N ASP A 139 12.43 14.99 21.49
CA ASP A 139 11.26 15.09 22.38
C ASP A 139 10.45 13.78 22.43
N THR A 140 10.83 12.79 21.62
CA THR A 140 10.10 11.53 21.51
C THR A 140 10.58 10.54 22.56
N PRO A 141 9.70 10.02 23.45
CA PRO A 141 10.05 8.93 24.34
C PRO A 141 10.52 7.68 23.57
N LEU A 142 11.53 6.97 24.08
CA LEU A 142 12.08 5.78 23.44
C LEU A 142 11.02 4.69 23.21
N GLU A 143 10.06 4.57 24.11
CA GLU A 143 8.91 3.65 24.02
C GLU A 143 8.04 4.00 22.81
N THR A 144 7.86 5.29 22.51
CA THR A 144 7.13 5.76 21.33
C THR A 144 7.88 5.40 20.04
N LEU A 145 9.21 5.61 20.01
CA LEU A 145 10.04 5.20 18.87
C LEU A 145 9.88 3.70 18.59
N ARG A 146 9.93 2.87 19.64
CA ARG A 146 9.75 1.43 19.53
C ARG A 146 8.35 1.06 19.07
N SER A 147 7.31 1.61 19.71
CA SER A 147 5.92 1.32 19.37
C SER A 147 5.55 1.72 17.93
N GLN A 148 6.17 2.79 17.39
CA GLN A 148 6.00 3.17 15.98
C GLN A 148 6.62 2.15 15.02
N MET A 149 7.74 1.54 15.37
CA MET A 149 8.28 0.39 14.62
C MET A 149 7.38 -0.84 14.75
N ASP A 150 6.86 -1.12 15.95
CA ASP A 150 6.03 -2.31 16.19
C ASP A 150 4.76 -2.28 15.34
N ILE A 151 4.02 -1.17 15.34
CA ILE A 151 2.75 -1.08 14.62
C ILE A 151 2.91 -0.83 13.12
N ASN A 152 3.92 -0.04 12.68
CA ASN A 152 4.05 0.37 11.29
C ASN A 152 4.96 -0.53 10.44
N TYR A 153 5.83 -1.33 11.07
CA TYR A 153 6.75 -2.24 10.39
C TYR A 153 6.52 -3.70 10.83
N TRP A 154 6.69 -4.00 12.12
CA TRP A 154 6.65 -5.39 12.58
C TRP A 154 5.28 -6.03 12.41
N ALA A 155 4.19 -5.31 12.66
CA ALA A 155 2.83 -5.82 12.46
C ALA A 155 2.61 -6.33 11.02
N ALA A 156 3.02 -5.54 10.02
CA ALA A 156 2.92 -5.93 8.60
C ALA A 156 3.91 -7.06 8.25
N THR A 157 5.12 -7.04 8.84
CA THR A 157 6.16 -8.06 8.64
C THR A 157 5.72 -9.43 9.17
N TYR A 158 5.15 -9.49 10.38
CA TYR A 158 4.63 -10.72 10.96
C TYR A 158 3.49 -11.29 10.11
N LEU A 159 2.57 -10.43 9.68
CA LEU A 159 1.47 -10.84 8.81
C LEU A 159 1.98 -11.35 7.46
N ALA A 160 2.95 -10.67 6.85
CA ALA A 160 3.56 -11.11 5.59
C ALA A 160 4.23 -12.48 5.75
N HIS A 161 5.04 -12.65 6.80
CA HIS A 161 5.72 -13.91 7.07
C HIS A 161 4.73 -15.07 7.26
N ALA A 162 3.71 -14.88 8.09
CA ALA A 162 2.70 -15.92 8.33
C ALA A 162 1.89 -16.25 7.06
N THR A 163 1.49 -15.22 6.30
CA THR A 163 0.71 -15.36 5.06
C THR A 163 1.52 -16.08 3.98
N LEU A 164 2.76 -15.67 3.73
CA LEU A 164 3.60 -16.29 2.70
C LEU A 164 3.94 -17.73 3.04
N ARG A 165 4.22 -18.03 4.30
CA ARG A 165 4.40 -19.44 4.74
C ARG A 165 3.15 -20.30 4.51
N LEU A 166 1.95 -19.73 4.63
CA LEU A 166 0.70 -20.42 4.34
C LEU A 166 0.50 -20.61 2.84
N TRP A 167 0.71 -19.56 2.05
CA TRP A 167 0.44 -19.56 0.61
C TRP A 167 1.47 -20.33 -0.22
N LEU A 168 2.71 -20.42 0.25
CA LEU A 168 3.81 -21.14 -0.44
C LEU A 168 3.79 -22.66 -0.17
N LYS A 169 2.91 -23.15 0.70
CA LYS A 169 2.75 -24.60 0.86
C LYS A 169 2.32 -25.22 -0.48
N PRO A 170 2.87 -26.38 -0.84
CA PRO A 170 2.40 -27.14 -1.99
C PRO A 170 0.89 -27.38 -1.92
N ALA A 171 0.21 -27.34 -3.06
CA ALA A 171 -1.18 -27.76 -3.12
C ALA A 171 -1.30 -29.22 -2.63
N PRO A 172 -2.32 -29.57 -1.80
CA PRO A 172 -2.53 -30.96 -1.45
C PRO A 172 -2.68 -31.78 -2.75
N SER A 173 -1.86 -32.82 -2.89
CA SER A 173 -1.99 -33.75 -4.00
C SER A 173 -3.30 -34.52 -3.80
N LYS A 174 -4.27 -34.27 -4.65
CA LYS A 174 -5.44 -35.17 -4.78
C LYS A 174 -5.00 -36.30 -5.72
N PRO A 175 -4.94 -37.55 -5.25
CA PRO A 175 -4.34 -38.62 -6.03
C PRO A 175 -5.10 -39.04 -7.29
N ASP A 176 -6.40 -38.75 -7.42
CA ASP A 176 -7.26 -39.44 -8.39
C ASP A 176 -8.30 -38.56 -9.15
N GLU A 177 -8.23 -37.23 -9.11
CA GLU A 177 -9.09 -36.43 -9.97
C GLU A 177 -8.37 -36.08 -11.29
N PRO A 178 -8.93 -36.44 -12.47
CA PRO A 178 -8.45 -35.93 -13.73
C PRO A 178 -8.45 -34.39 -13.64
N LYS A 179 -7.32 -33.75 -13.87
CA LYS A 179 -7.25 -32.30 -13.99
C LYS A 179 -8.08 -31.89 -15.20
N GLU A 180 -9.41 -31.77 -15.05
CA GLU A 180 -10.13 -30.88 -15.95
C GLU A 180 -9.40 -29.54 -15.94
N ALA A 181 -9.27 -28.94 -17.11
CA ALA A 181 -8.59 -27.65 -17.29
C ALA A 181 -9.36 -26.58 -16.49
N SER A 182 -9.17 -26.62 -15.16
CA SER A 182 -9.71 -25.60 -14.26
C SER A 182 -9.19 -24.24 -14.74
N ALA A 183 -10.06 -23.26 -14.77
CA ALA A 183 -9.68 -21.88 -15.08
C ALA A 183 -8.39 -21.52 -14.32
N PRO A 184 -7.44 -20.81 -14.96
CA PRO A 184 -6.15 -20.51 -14.32
C PRO A 184 -6.42 -19.87 -12.98
N ALA A 185 -5.90 -20.49 -11.92
CA ALA A 185 -6.09 -20.02 -10.54
C ALA A 185 -5.69 -18.54 -10.46
N GLN A 186 -6.60 -17.70 -9.97
CA GLN A 186 -6.35 -16.26 -9.85
C GLN A 186 -5.16 -16.02 -8.91
N GLN A 187 -4.32 -15.03 -9.26
CA GLN A 187 -3.13 -14.66 -8.47
C GLN A 187 -3.55 -14.21 -7.08
N ARG A 188 -2.76 -14.56 -6.06
CA ARG A 188 -2.88 -14.01 -4.70
C ARG A 188 -2.14 -12.69 -4.60
N HIS A 189 -2.65 -11.77 -3.78
CA HIS A 189 -2.06 -10.46 -3.59
C HIS A 189 -1.79 -10.20 -2.11
N PHE A 190 -0.54 -9.90 -1.78
CA PHE A 190 -0.18 -9.33 -0.49
C PHE A 190 0.13 -7.84 -0.67
N ILE A 191 -0.59 -6.98 0.05
CA ILE A 191 -0.53 -5.53 -0.12
C ILE A 191 -0.08 -4.90 1.19
N MET A 192 0.91 -4.02 1.14
CA MET A 192 1.42 -3.26 2.28
C MET A 192 1.08 -1.78 2.13
N THR A 193 0.56 -1.15 3.17
CA THR A 193 0.34 0.30 3.20
C THR A 193 1.53 1.00 3.85
N SER A 194 2.34 1.68 3.04
CA SER A 194 3.41 2.58 3.48
C SER A 194 2.89 4.02 3.62
N SER A 195 3.65 5.03 3.27
CA SER A 195 3.30 6.46 3.27
C SER A 195 4.28 7.24 2.39
N VAL A 196 3.88 8.41 1.88
CA VAL A 196 4.76 9.32 1.13
C VAL A 196 6.00 9.74 1.92
N VAL A 197 5.94 9.75 3.26
CA VAL A 197 7.11 9.99 4.12
C VAL A 197 8.17 8.87 4.07
N SER A 198 7.88 7.76 3.40
CA SER A 198 8.88 6.74 3.05
C SER A 198 9.78 7.16 1.87
N PHE A 199 9.39 8.18 1.11
CA PHE A 199 10.18 8.76 0.03
C PHE A 199 11.02 9.93 0.52
N CYS A 200 10.48 10.75 1.42
CA CYS A 200 11.13 11.96 1.92
C CYS A 200 10.90 12.09 3.43
N GLY A 201 11.98 12.15 4.20
CA GLY A 201 11.92 12.42 5.63
C GLY A 201 11.61 13.91 5.88
N LEU A 202 10.63 14.16 6.74
CA LEU A 202 10.23 15.51 7.16
C LEU A 202 10.53 15.72 8.64
N ALA A 203 10.90 16.94 9.02
CA ALA A 203 11.05 17.32 10.43
C ALA A 203 9.73 17.01 11.18
N GLY A 204 9.84 16.30 12.31
CA GLY A 204 8.70 15.85 13.09
C GLY A 204 8.20 14.45 12.78
N TYR A 205 8.68 13.79 11.72
CA TYR A 205 8.30 12.40 11.40
C TYR A 205 9.39 11.37 11.74
N ALA A 206 10.37 11.72 12.55
CA ALA A 206 11.43 10.79 12.94
C ALA A 206 10.91 9.48 13.58
N PRO A 207 9.81 9.46 14.36
CA PRO A 207 9.26 8.20 14.88
C PRO A 207 8.58 7.33 13.79
N TYR A 208 8.06 7.93 12.73
CA TYR A 208 7.18 7.26 11.76
C TYR A 208 7.86 6.93 10.42
N SER A 209 8.57 7.89 9.82
CA SER A 209 9.19 7.72 8.50
C SER A 209 10.12 6.52 8.39
N PRO A 210 10.99 6.21 9.38
CA PRO A 210 11.87 5.04 9.30
C PRO A 210 11.10 3.73 9.18
N ALA A 211 9.99 3.57 9.92
CA ALA A 211 9.17 2.36 9.87
C ALA A 211 8.53 2.18 8.47
N LYS A 212 8.03 3.27 7.87
CA LYS A 212 7.41 3.24 6.54
C LYS A 212 8.44 3.05 5.42
N SER A 213 9.66 3.56 5.59
CA SER A 213 10.77 3.31 4.67
C SER A 213 11.25 1.87 4.73
N ALA A 214 11.37 1.29 5.94
CA ALA A 214 11.70 -0.11 6.13
C ALA A 214 10.63 -1.04 5.52
N LEU A 215 9.35 -0.70 5.68
CA LEU A 215 8.25 -1.46 5.09
C LEU A 215 8.29 -1.45 3.56
N ARG A 216 8.60 -0.32 2.93
CA ARG A 216 8.81 -0.23 1.48
C ARG A 216 9.97 -1.12 1.03
N SER A 217 11.10 -1.06 1.73
CA SER A 217 12.28 -1.91 1.43
C SER A 217 11.94 -3.40 1.55
N LEU A 218 11.17 -3.79 2.57
CA LEU A 218 10.70 -5.17 2.72
C LEU A 218 9.82 -5.59 1.53
N ALA A 219 8.90 -4.72 1.09
CA ALA A 219 8.05 -5.01 -0.07
C ALA A 219 8.87 -5.23 -1.36
N ASP A 220 9.90 -4.39 -1.61
CA ASP A 220 10.84 -4.55 -2.74
C ASP A 220 11.54 -5.92 -2.69
N THR A 221 12.03 -6.31 -1.51
CA THR A 221 12.73 -7.59 -1.30
C THR A 221 11.80 -8.78 -1.51
N LEU A 222 10.63 -8.79 -0.87
CA LEU A 222 9.67 -9.88 -0.99
C LEU A 222 9.17 -10.05 -2.43
N ARG A 223 8.97 -8.95 -3.16
CA ARG A 223 8.62 -9.02 -4.57
C ARG A 223 9.70 -9.73 -5.38
N SER A 224 10.96 -9.46 -5.11
CA SER A 224 12.10 -10.13 -5.78
C SER A 224 12.14 -11.62 -5.43
N GLU A 225 12.00 -11.97 -4.15
CA GLU A 225 11.98 -13.37 -3.70
C GLU A 225 10.82 -14.16 -4.33
N LEU A 226 9.64 -13.56 -4.41
CA LEU A 226 8.47 -14.23 -4.97
C LEU A 226 8.58 -14.50 -6.47
N ASN A 227 9.41 -13.76 -7.22
CA ASN A 227 9.72 -14.11 -8.60
C ASN A 227 10.32 -15.52 -8.70
N MET A 228 11.19 -15.90 -7.75
CA MET A 228 11.77 -17.25 -7.69
C MET A 228 10.66 -18.31 -7.42
N TYR A 229 9.78 -18.09 -6.46
CA TYR A 229 8.72 -19.04 -6.14
C TYR A 229 7.68 -19.16 -7.27
N ASN A 230 7.33 -18.04 -7.91
CA ASN A 230 6.43 -18.03 -9.06
C ASN A 230 7.05 -18.76 -10.28
N ALA A 231 8.34 -18.58 -10.52
CA ALA A 231 9.07 -19.30 -11.57
C ALA A 231 9.11 -20.81 -11.27
N TYR A 232 9.43 -21.19 -10.01
CA TYR A 232 9.41 -22.59 -9.58
C TYR A 232 8.05 -23.25 -9.79
N ARG A 233 6.97 -22.58 -9.36
CA ARG A 233 5.59 -23.07 -9.57
C ARG A 233 5.28 -23.34 -11.04
N ARG A 234 5.66 -22.42 -11.92
CA ARG A 234 5.37 -22.54 -13.37
C ARG A 234 6.15 -23.70 -14.01
N SER A 235 7.37 -23.96 -13.52
CA SER A 235 8.20 -25.07 -13.97
C SER A 235 7.85 -26.41 -13.30
N HIS A 236 7.21 -26.38 -12.11
CA HIS A 236 6.87 -27.56 -11.31
C HIS A 236 5.39 -27.49 -10.83
N PRO A 237 4.42 -27.66 -11.72
CA PRO A 237 2.99 -27.42 -11.42
C PRO A 237 2.41 -28.31 -10.33
N THR A 238 3.02 -29.47 -10.06
CA THR A 238 2.57 -30.44 -9.05
C THR A 238 3.24 -30.26 -7.69
N ALA A 239 4.43 -29.67 -7.65
CA ALA A 239 5.25 -29.52 -6.43
C ALA A 239 5.28 -28.07 -5.90
N GLY A 240 4.88 -27.11 -6.71
CA GLY A 240 4.88 -25.68 -6.34
C GLY A 240 3.61 -25.23 -5.63
N PRO A 241 3.55 -23.95 -5.23
CA PRO A 241 2.35 -23.31 -4.70
C PRO A 241 1.17 -23.39 -5.67
N SER A 242 -0.06 -23.28 -5.15
CA SER A 242 -1.28 -23.40 -5.97
C SER A 242 -1.44 -22.31 -7.02
N THR A 243 -0.93 -21.11 -6.76
CA THR A 243 -1.06 -19.94 -7.65
C THR A 243 0.11 -18.98 -7.49
N ASP A 244 0.29 -18.08 -8.46
CA ASP A 244 1.27 -16.99 -8.36
C ASP A 244 0.89 -16.02 -7.24
N ILE A 245 1.90 -15.43 -6.61
CA ILE A 245 1.75 -14.45 -5.54
C ILE A 245 2.36 -13.12 -6.00
N GLN A 246 1.61 -12.04 -5.82
CA GLN A 246 2.03 -10.68 -6.12
C GLN A 246 2.18 -9.86 -4.82
N ILE A 247 3.21 -9.01 -4.78
CA ILE A 247 3.38 -8.01 -3.73
C ILE A 247 3.08 -6.63 -4.31
N HIS A 248 2.39 -5.81 -3.51
CA HIS A 248 2.15 -4.40 -3.83
C HIS A 248 2.45 -3.53 -2.61
N CYS A 249 2.91 -2.31 -2.85
CA CYS A 249 3.12 -1.31 -1.83
C CYS A 249 2.29 -0.07 -2.16
N VAL A 250 1.29 0.22 -1.34
CA VAL A 250 0.45 1.42 -1.45
C VAL A 250 1.03 2.51 -0.57
N VAL A 251 1.21 3.69 -1.15
CA VAL A 251 1.93 4.82 -0.55
C VAL A 251 1.01 6.06 -0.57
N PRO A 252 0.06 6.15 0.37
CA PRO A 252 -0.83 7.30 0.46
C PRO A 252 -0.11 8.55 0.98
N GLY A 253 -0.65 9.72 0.64
CA GLY A 253 -0.37 10.99 1.28
C GLY A 253 -1.25 11.20 2.51
N THR A 254 -1.55 12.47 2.82
CA THR A 254 -2.39 12.86 3.94
C THR A 254 -3.84 12.42 3.72
N ILE A 255 -4.45 11.79 4.74
CA ILE A 255 -5.80 11.25 4.70
C ILE A 255 -6.62 11.89 5.81
N THR A 256 -7.73 12.51 5.46
CA THR A 256 -8.70 13.03 6.44
C THR A 256 -9.39 11.87 7.14
N SER A 257 -9.08 11.70 8.42
CA SER A 257 -9.61 10.60 9.25
C SER A 257 -9.57 10.96 10.73
N PRO A 258 -10.26 10.23 11.62
CA PRO A 258 -10.14 10.43 13.07
C PRO A 258 -8.68 10.34 13.58
N GLY A 259 -7.88 9.45 12.98
CA GLY A 259 -6.44 9.34 13.28
C GLY A 259 -5.66 10.58 12.88
N HIS A 260 -6.00 11.19 11.75
CA HIS A 260 -5.39 12.45 11.31
C HIS A 260 -5.70 13.62 12.26
N SER A 261 -6.90 13.70 12.80
CA SER A 261 -7.24 14.74 13.79
C SER A 261 -6.34 14.62 15.03
N GLN A 262 -6.14 13.42 15.56
CA GLN A 262 -5.22 13.17 16.68
C GLN A 262 -3.75 13.47 16.30
N GLU A 263 -3.35 13.14 15.08
CA GLU A 263 -2.03 13.46 14.55
C GLU A 263 -1.77 14.98 14.53
N GLN A 264 -2.77 15.76 14.09
CA GLN A 264 -2.67 17.23 14.04
C GLN A 264 -2.48 17.88 15.40
N GLU A 265 -3.00 17.29 16.49
CA GLU A 265 -2.79 17.79 17.86
C GLU A 265 -1.36 17.60 18.32
N LEU A 266 -0.72 16.48 17.93
CA LEU A 266 0.65 16.13 18.30
C LEU A 266 1.71 16.77 17.42
N LYS A 267 1.32 17.19 16.21
CA LYS A 267 2.23 17.65 15.16
C LYS A 267 2.95 18.95 15.53
N HIS A 268 4.29 18.89 15.52
CA HIS A 268 5.10 20.07 15.75
C HIS A 268 4.80 21.19 14.73
N PRO A 269 4.80 22.49 15.11
CA PRO A 269 4.49 23.58 14.18
C PRO A 269 5.35 23.61 12.92
N VAL A 270 6.64 23.28 12.98
CA VAL A 270 7.51 23.22 11.79
C VAL A 270 7.03 22.16 10.80
N THR A 271 6.50 21.03 11.29
CA THR A 271 5.93 19.98 10.42
C THR A 271 4.71 20.50 9.67
N LYS A 272 3.85 21.28 10.35
CA LYS A 272 2.66 21.91 9.73
C LYS A 272 3.06 22.88 8.60
N VAL A 273 4.15 23.64 8.78
CA VAL A 273 4.68 24.53 7.73
C VAL A 273 5.15 23.73 6.50
N LEU A 274 5.78 22.59 6.71
CA LEU A 274 6.24 21.72 5.61
C LEU A 274 5.11 21.07 4.83
N GLU A 275 3.96 20.83 5.47
CA GLU A 275 2.78 20.18 4.89
C GLU A 275 1.68 21.14 4.47
N GLU A 276 1.91 22.47 4.57
CA GLU A 276 0.88 23.47 4.29
C GLU A 276 0.24 23.33 2.90
N SER A 277 1.02 22.84 1.92
CA SER A 277 0.57 22.62 0.55
C SER A 277 0.18 21.19 0.23
N ASP A 278 0.17 20.25 1.23
CA ASP A 278 -0.16 18.86 0.98
C ASP A 278 -1.69 18.66 0.92
N PRO A 279 -2.23 18.23 -0.24
CA PRO A 279 -3.67 18.03 -0.38
C PRO A 279 -4.11 16.80 0.41
N ALA A 280 -4.99 16.99 1.39
CA ALA A 280 -5.60 15.88 2.13
C ALA A 280 -6.69 15.19 1.28
N GLN A 281 -6.70 13.86 1.30
CA GLN A 281 -7.68 13.03 0.61
C GLN A 281 -8.68 12.42 1.61
N THR A 282 -9.91 12.19 1.17
CA THR A 282 -10.90 11.43 1.92
C THR A 282 -10.60 9.93 1.90
N GLU A 283 -11.19 9.17 2.84
CA GLU A 283 -11.08 7.70 2.88
C GLU A 283 -11.46 7.05 1.53
N ASP A 284 -12.53 7.53 0.91
CA ASP A 284 -13.03 7.02 -0.37
C ASP A 284 -12.13 7.37 -1.56
N GLU A 285 -11.52 8.55 -1.59
CA GLU A 285 -10.57 8.95 -2.64
C GLU A 285 -9.30 8.10 -2.59
N VAL A 286 -8.74 7.92 -1.40
CA VAL A 286 -7.56 7.07 -1.20
C VAL A 286 -7.87 5.62 -1.55
N ALA A 287 -9.03 5.10 -1.15
CA ALA A 287 -9.46 3.75 -1.49
C ALA A 287 -9.57 3.56 -3.01
N ARG A 288 -10.25 4.47 -3.71
CA ARG A 288 -10.39 4.42 -5.17
C ARG A 288 -9.05 4.50 -5.88
N ALA A 289 -8.17 5.41 -5.48
CA ALA A 289 -6.86 5.56 -6.09
C ALA A 289 -6.00 4.30 -5.90
N SER A 290 -6.01 3.73 -4.69
CA SER A 290 -5.27 2.51 -4.36
C SER A 290 -5.75 1.30 -5.17
N VAL A 291 -7.06 1.06 -5.21
CA VAL A 291 -7.63 -0.07 -5.96
C VAL A 291 -7.41 0.11 -7.46
N LYS A 292 -7.55 1.34 -7.99
CA LYS A 292 -7.26 1.64 -9.41
C LYS A 292 -5.82 1.34 -9.79
N GLY A 293 -4.84 1.63 -8.91
CA GLY A 293 -3.44 1.26 -9.13
C GLY A 293 -3.25 -0.27 -9.18
N LEU A 294 -3.89 -1.01 -8.27
CA LEU A 294 -3.88 -2.47 -8.28
C LEU A 294 -4.51 -3.06 -9.55
N GLU A 295 -5.65 -2.53 -9.99
CA GLU A 295 -6.31 -2.93 -11.23
C GLU A 295 -5.43 -2.72 -12.48
N ARG A 296 -4.55 -1.71 -12.45
CA ARG A 296 -3.54 -1.48 -13.49
C ARG A 296 -2.33 -2.41 -13.40
N GLY A 297 -2.22 -3.20 -12.33
CA GLY A 297 -1.07 -4.06 -12.05
C GLY A 297 0.17 -3.31 -11.55
N GLU A 298 0.00 -2.10 -11.03
CA GLU A 298 1.09 -1.31 -10.48
C GLU A 298 1.64 -1.97 -9.20
N TYR A 299 2.95 -1.86 -9.00
CA TYR A 299 3.62 -2.36 -7.80
C TYR A 299 3.66 -1.31 -6.69
N LEU A 300 4.20 -0.12 -6.98
CA LEU A 300 4.36 0.99 -6.04
C LEU A 300 3.30 2.06 -6.35
N ILE A 301 2.21 2.04 -5.59
CA ILE A 301 0.98 2.77 -5.89
C ILE A 301 0.88 4.00 -5.00
N THR A 302 0.83 5.18 -5.61
CA THR A 302 0.53 6.44 -4.91
C THR A 302 -0.91 6.86 -5.16
N THR A 303 -1.48 7.60 -4.21
CA THR A 303 -2.91 7.94 -4.25
C THR A 303 -3.17 9.35 -4.78
N GLN A 304 -2.13 10.17 -4.94
CA GLN A 304 -2.23 11.55 -5.42
C GLN A 304 -1.03 11.92 -6.30
N TRP A 305 -1.17 13.00 -7.09
CA TRP A 305 -0.17 13.42 -8.08
C TRP A 305 1.18 13.78 -7.44
N LEU A 306 1.16 14.49 -6.29
CA LEU A 306 2.38 14.85 -5.56
C LEU A 306 3.15 13.61 -5.10
N GLY A 307 2.42 12.63 -4.51
CA GLY A 307 3.00 11.34 -4.15
C GLY A 307 3.60 10.61 -5.35
N ASN A 308 3.00 10.73 -6.56
CA ASN A 308 3.57 10.16 -7.77
C ASN A 308 4.87 10.83 -8.20
N LEU A 309 4.98 12.15 -8.09
CA LEU A 309 6.25 12.86 -8.33
C LEU A 309 7.33 12.44 -7.32
N MET A 310 6.97 12.37 -6.02
CA MET A 310 7.89 11.87 -4.99
C MET A 310 8.33 10.43 -5.30
N ARG A 311 7.40 9.55 -5.69
CA ARG A 311 7.70 8.18 -6.08
C ARG A 311 8.75 8.11 -7.19
N VAL A 312 8.54 8.81 -8.30
CA VAL A 312 9.45 8.72 -9.45
C VAL A 312 10.82 9.32 -9.14
N GLY A 313 10.89 10.37 -8.31
CA GLY A 313 12.15 10.96 -7.85
C GLY A 313 12.95 10.08 -6.89
N MET A 314 12.29 9.15 -6.19
CA MET A 314 12.87 8.35 -5.10
C MET A 314 12.80 6.84 -5.37
N LEU A 315 12.69 6.43 -6.64
CA LEU A 315 12.58 5.02 -7.01
C LEU A 315 13.82 4.21 -6.59
N GLY A 316 15.02 4.74 -6.78
CA GLY A 316 16.25 3.98 -6.56
C GLY A 316 16.20 2.63 -7.29
N GLY A 317 16.32 1.54 -6.55
CA GLY A 317 16.20 0.17 -7.06
C GLY A 317 14.77 -0.38 -7.12
N SER A 318 13.76 0.36 -6.66
CA SER A 318 12.37 -0.11 -6.71
C SER A 318 11.88 -0.26 -8.15
N PRO A 319 11.03 -1.27 -8.43
CA PRO A 319 10.48 -1.45 -9.76
C PRO A 319 9.65 -0.25 -10.24
N ARG A 320 9.80 0.06 -11.50
CA ARG A 320 9.00 1.09 -12.18
C ARG A 320 7.64 0.53 -12.57
N ASN A 321 6.59 1.31 -12.39
CA ASN A 321 5.25 0.95 -12.88
C ASN A 321 5.19 1.06 -14.41
N ASN A 322 5.86 2.07 -14.96
CA ASN A 322 6.10 2.22 -16.39
C ASN A 322 7.59 2.54 -16.60
N TRP A 323 8.33 1.61 -17.24
CA TRP A 323 9.78 1.70 -17.38
C TRP A 323 10.27 2.97 -18.07
N PHE A 324 9.60 3.37 -19.14
CA PHE A 324 10.00 4.53 -19.90
C PHE A 324 9.57 5.83 -19.24
N LEU A 325 8.26 5.95 -18.94
CA LEU A 325 7.70 7.19 -18.37
C LEU A 325 8.31 7.50 -17.00
N ASP A 326 8.38 6.52 -16.11
CA ASP A 326 8.96 6.71 -14.78
C ASP A 326 10.45 7.11 -14.86
N THR A 327 11.19 6.60 -15.86
CA THR A 327 12.59 6.99 -16.06
C THR A 327 12.72 8.45 -16.52
N VAL A 328 11.95 8.87 -17.51
CA VAL A 328 11.98 10.26 -18.00
C VAL A 328 11.54 11.22 -16.90
N LEU A 329 10.44 10.92 -16.21
CA LEU A 329 9.96 11.74 -15.10
C LEU A 329 10.95 11.79 -13.95
N SER A 330 11.70 10.71 -13.67
CA SER A 330 12.70 10.71 -12.60
C SER A 330 13.82 11.72 -12.86
N TRP A 331 14.24 11.92 -14.11
CA TRP A 331 15.23 12.94 -14.47
C TRP A 331 14.67 14.36 -14.24
N ILE A 332 13.42 14.59 -14.65
CA ILE A 332 12.75 15.90 -14.46
C ILE A 332 12.60 16.21 -12.97
N VAL A 333 12.14 15.23 -12.19
CA VAL A 333 11.96 15.42 -10.74
C VAL A 333 13.30 15.57 -10.02
N SER A 334 14.35 14.85 -10.44
CA SER A 334 15.70 15.03 -9.89
C SER A 334 16.23 16.44 -10.13
N PHE A 335 15.97 17.02 -11.30
CA PHE A 335 16.32 18.41 -11.58
C PHE A 335 15.49 19.38 -10.71
N ALA A 336 14.18 19.16 -10.59
CA ALA A 336 13.31 19.99 -9.74
C ALA A 336 13.73 19.92 -8.26
N TRP A 337 14.28 18.82 -7.81
CA TRP A 337 14.73 18.61 -6.43
C TRP A 337 15.89 19.52 -6.05
N LEU A 338 16.68 20.02 -7.01
CA LEU A 338 17.72 21.03 -6.78
C LEU A 338 17.15 22.33 -6.18
N PHE A 339 15.87 22.58 -6.37
CA PHE A 339 15.17 23.78 -5.86
C PHE A 339 14.25 23.42 -4.68
N ILE A 340 13.55 22.28 -4.76
CA ILE A 340 12.59 21.83 -3.73
C ILE A 340 13.31 21.50 -2.42
N GLY A 341 14.43 20.77 -2.47
CA GLY A 341 15.19 20.40 -1.28
C GLY A 341 15.65 21.61 -0.47
N PRO A 342 16.39 22.55 -1.08
CA PRO A 342 16.80 23.79 -0.41
C PRO A 342 15.65 24.66 0.12
N ASP A 343 14.50 24.70 -0.59
CA ASP A 343 13.31 25.43 -0.11
C ASP A 343 12.76 24.79 1.16
N MET A 344 12.65 23.46 1.18
CA MET A 344 12.18 22.74 2.37
C MET A 344 13.11 22.90 3.57
N GLU A 345 14.42 22.79 3.37
CA GLU A 345 15.41 23.03 4.42
C GLU A 345 15.40 24.50 4.87
N GLY A 346 15.25 25.43 3.94
CA GLY A 346 15.11 26.85 4.21
C GLY A 346 13.91 27.15 5.11
N LYS A 347 12.77 26.51 4.87
CA LYS A 347 11.57 26.66 5.72
C LYS A 347 11.82 26.19 7.15
N VAL A 348 12.50 25.05 7.33
CA VAL A 348 12.87 24.55 8.67
C VAL A 348 13.84 25.51 9.36
N TRP A 349 14.86 25.96 8.65
CA TRP A 349 15.86 26.92 9.17
C TRP A 349 15.23 28.25 9.56
N ASP A 350 14.38 28.80 8.71
CA ASP A 350 13.71 30.08 8.97
C ASP A 350 12.70 29.98 10.11
N TRP A 351 12.04 28.83 10.25
CA TRP A 351 11.17 28.57 11.37
C TRP A 351 11.98 28.61 12.69
N GLY A 352 13.13 27.93 12.75
CA GLY A 352 13.99 27.89 13.92
C GLY A 352 14.57 29.26 14.29
N LYS A 353 14.82 30.14 13.29
CA LYS A 353 15.26 31.53 13.56
C LYS A 353 14.17 32.41 14.16
N LYS A 354 12.91 32.17 13.78
CA LYS A 354 11.77 33.04 14.14
C LYS A 354 11.04 32.61 15.39
N ASN A 355 11.28 31.38 15.87
CA ASN A 355 10.54 30.79 16.96
C ASN A 355 11.48 30.30 18.06
N GLU A 356 10.99 30.23 19.25
CA GLU A 356 11.71 29.59 20.38
C GLU A 356 11.74 28.09 20.16
N VAL A 357 12.94 27.50 20.20
CA VAL A 357 13.14 26.06 20.12
C VAL A 357 13.45 25.55 21.51
N LYS A 358 12.58 24.69 22.04
CA LYS A 358 12.80 24.03 23.33
C LYS A 358 14.02 23.11 23.22
N LEU A 359 15.04 23.38 24.02
CA LEU A 359 16.21 22.52 24.10
C LEU A 359 15.99 21.42 25.13
N PRO A 360 16.53 20.21 24.91
CA PRO A 360 16.52 19.13 25.90
C PRO A 360 17.19 19.60 27.21
N SER A 361 16.62 19.26 28.35
CA SER A 361 17.19 19.55 29.68
C SER A 361 18.37 18.64 29.99
#